data_a899e29e3ecbfabb6f8b53db12f8259b
#
_entry.id   a899e29e3ecbfabb6f8b53db12f8259b
#
_cell.length_a   1.000
_cell.length_b   1.000
_cell.length_c   1.000
_cell.angle_alpha   90.00
_cell.angle_beta   90.00
_cell.angle_gamma   90.00
#
_symmetry.space_group_name_H-M   'P 1'
#
loop_
_entity.id
_entity.type
_entity.pdbx_description
1 polymer ?
#
loop_
_entity_poly.entity_id
_entity_poly.type
_entity_poly.pdbx_seq_one_letter_code
_entity_poly.pdbx_strand_id
1 'polypeptide(L)'
;MPQDRKEEVQNDTYEGKEVIPDNPQYLPRHVQMELPPEFSINPLFARKGESVVPRFHMPDEGMLPETAYQIVHDEMTLDGNARLNLATFVSTWMEPTAEHLYAKAFDKNIIDKDEYPQTAEIEERCVRILANLWHSPSPLTTMGVSTTGSSEACMLGGLALKRRWQNARKREGKPVNRPNIVFSSAVQVVWEKFANYWEVEPRYVKVSPEHPRLDPQGVLAAVDENTIGVVPILGETYTGLYEPVAAIAKALDDLQERTGLDIPMHVDAASGGFIAPFLQPDLVWDFQLPRVKSINVSGHKYGLVYPDLGWIIWREADDLPDDLIFRVSYLGGNMPTFALNFSRPGAQVLLQYYNYLRLGKSGYYDVQRASQKVALFLSKAIQEMELFELLSDGSDIPVFAWQLKKGYTLNWNLYDLSRQLRVFGWQVPAYPLPPDLEALTIMRVVVRNGFSMDLAHLFLRNLKQAVAFLDSVDGPMPHDTKCDNGFHH
;
A
#
# COMPACT_ATOMS: atom_id res chain seq x y z
N MET A 1 -10.24 -48.22 48.87
CA MET A 1 -9.53 -47.10 49.46
C MET A 1 -8.48 -46.60 48.47
N PRO A 2 -8.68 -45.48 47.79
CA PRO A 2 -7.62 -44.79 47.11
C PRO A 2 -7.15 -43.62 47.97
N GLN A 3 -5.84 -43.44 47.96
CA GLN A 3 -5.10 -42.42 48.69
C GLN A 3 -5.28 -41.06 48.07
N ASP A 4 -5.56 -40.06 48.88
CA ASP A 4 -5.53 -38.64 48.60
C ASP A 4 -4.13 -38.19 48.14
N ARG A 5 -3.99 -37.73 46.93
CA ARG A 5 -2.91 -36.85 46.52
C ARG A 5 -3.41 -35.41 46.63
N LYS A 6 -2.96 -34.73 47.64
CA LYS A 6 -2.99 -33.26 47.69
C LYS A 6 -1.98 -32.76 46.68
N GLU A 7 -2.44 -32.18 45.59
CA GLU A 7 -1.60 -31.31 44.74
C GLU A 7 -1.42 -29.97 45.48
N GLU A 8 -0.19 -29.74 45.90
CA GLU A 8 0.26 -28.40 46.32
C GLU A 8 0.27 -27.52 45.06
N VAL A 9 -0.64 -26.52 45.07
CA VAL A 9 -0.58 -25.41 44.13
C VAL A 9 0.61 -24.56 44.57
N GLN A 10 1.74 -24.72 43.89
CA GLN A 10 2.83 -23.76 43.98
C GLN A 10 2.31 -22.43 43.40
N ASN A 11 2.19 -21.43 44.27
CA ASN A 11 2.09 -20.05 43.88
C ASN A 11 3.42 -19.63 43.26
N ASP A 12 3.52 -19.79 41.94
CA ASP A 12 4.55 -19.10 41.16
C ASP A 12 4.19 -17.59 41.18
N THR A 13 4.79 -16.88 42.14
CA THR A 13 4.93 -15.44 42.05
C THR A 13 5.76 -15.17 40.79
N TYR A 14 5.10 -14.74 39.73
CA TYR A 14 5.76 -14.14 38.57
C TYR A 14 6.54 -12.90 39.05
N GLU A 15 7.78 -13.08 39.46
CA GLU A 15 8.76 -12.01 39.42
C GLU A 15 8.98 -11.68 37.93
N GLY A 16 8.26 -10.65 37.47
CA GLY A 16 8.38 -10.13 36.12
C GLY A 16 9.78 -9.59 35.85
N LYS A 17 10.65 -10.48 35.43
CA LYS A 17 11.77 -10.04 34.59
C LYS A 17 11.16 -9.83 33.20
N GLU A 18 10.89 -8.57 32.85
CA GLU A 18 10.63 -8.18 31.47
C GLU A 18 11.75 -8.75 30.60
N VAL A 19 11.41 -9.78 29.84
CA VAL A 19 12.23 -10.18 28.69
C VAL A 19 11.96 -9.11 27.64
N ILE A 20 12.76 -8.04 27.66
CA ILE A 20 12.81 -7.10 26.54
C ILE A 20 13.25 -7.94 25.34
N PRO A 21 12.43 -8.09 24.30
CA PRO A 21 12.86 -8.82 23.10
C PRO A 21 14.15 -8.20 22.61
N ASP A 22 15.13 -9.02 22.25
CA ASP A 22 16.42 -8.59 21.71
C ASP A 22 16.30 -7.80 20.38
N ASN A 23 15.08 -7.62 19.88
CA ASN A 23 14.79 -6.85 18.69
C ASN A 23 13.80 -5.72 19.01
N PRO A 24 14.27 -4.48 19.30
CA PRO A 24 13.42 -3.34 19.63
C PRO A 24 12.55 -2.85 18.45
N GLN A 25 12.65 -3.46 17.27
CA GLN A 25 11.87 -3.09 16.07
C GLN A 25 10.36 -3.37 16.18
N TYR A 26 9.94 -4.22 17.13
CA TYR A 26 8.52 -4.59 17.31
C TYR A 26 7.83 -3.94 18.50
N LEU A 27 8.55 -3.12 19.27
CA LEU A 27 7.90 -2.38 20.35
C LEU A 27 7.22 -1.13 19.75
N PRO A 28 5.89 -0.97 19.91
CA PRO A 28 5.25 0.30 19.61
C PRO A 28 6.00 1.41 20.35
N ARG A 29 6.26 2.55 19.69
CA ARG A 29 6.96 3.70 20.29
C ARG A 29 6.33 4.23 21.60
N HIS A 30 5.19 3.69 21.99
CA HIS A 30 4.41 4.04 23.18
C HIS A 30 4.52 3.03 24.32
N VAL A 31 5.42 2.05 24.25
CA VAL A 31 5.79 1.32 25.47
C VAL A 31 6.52 2.31 26.38
N GLN A 32 5.75 3.22 26.94
CA GLN A 32 6.19 3.96 28.10
C GLN A 32 6.45 2.93 29.19
N MET A 33 7.58 3.05 29.87
CA MET A 33 7.78 2.38 31.14
C MET A 33 6.51 2.57 31.96
N GLU A 34 5.87 1.50 32.39
CA GLU A 34 4.80 1.59 33.37
C GLU A 34 5.38 2.31 34.57
N LEU A 35 4.95 3.55 34.75
CA LEU A 35 5.26 4.23 36.02
C LEU A 35 4.59 3.39 37.09
N PRO A 36 5.30 3.08 38.21
CA PRO A 36 4.68 2.44 39.36
C PRO A 36 3.35 3.11 39.68
N PRO A 37 2.34 2.39 40.17
CA PRO A 37 1.00 2.95 40.46
C PRO A 37 1.02 4.23 41.32
N GLU A 38 2.03 4.39 42.13
CA GLU A 38 2.27 5.57 42.96
C GLU A 38 2.62 6.86 42.19
N PHE A 39 3.06 6.71 40.92
CA PHE A 39 3.36 7.84 40.00
C PHE A 39 2.25 8.09 38.98
N SER A 40 1.15 7.31 39.00
CA SER A 40 0.01 7.63 38.19
C SER A 40 -0.67 8.90 38.74
N ILE A 41 -0.62 9.97 37.94
CA ILE A 41 -1.37 11.19 38.26
C ILE A 41 -2.83 10.87 38.00
N ASN A 42 -3.60 10.64 39.09
CA ASN A 42 -5.05 10.54 38.96
C ASN A 42 -5.58 11.86 38.40
N PRO A 43 -6.29 11.90 37.31
CA PRO A 43 -7.01 13.09 36.88
C PRO A 43 -7.93 13.55 38.01
N LEU A 44 -7.99 14.87 38.25
CA LEU A 44 -8.72 15.44 39.36
C LEU A 44 -10.19 15.00 39.44
N PHE A 45 -10.76 14.57 38.33
CA PHE A 45 -12.14 14.16 38.17
C PHE A 45 -12.31 12.67 37.77
N ALA A 46 -11.22 11.88 37.74
CA ALA A 46 -11.33 10.45 37.49
C ALA A 46 -11.96 9.74 38.69
N ARG A 47 -12.88 8.83 38.44
CA ARG A 47 -13.40 7.96 39.51
C ARG A 47 -12.29 7.01 39.97
N LYS A 48 -12.35 6.62 41.22
CA LYS A 48 -11.41 5.64 41.77
C LYS A 48 -11.52 4.33 40.98
N GLY A 49 -10.44 3.91 40.35
CA GLY A 49 -10.40 2.72 39.51
C GLY A 49 -10.47 2.99 37.97
N GLU A 50 -10.83 4.21 37.54
CA GLU A 50 -10.90 4.61 36.14
C GLU A 50 -9.61 5.32 35.64
N SER A 51 -8.62 5.45 36.51
CA SER A 51 -7.37 6.18 36.20
C SER A 51 -6.31 5.35 35.48
N VAL A 52 -6.50 4.04 35.34
CA VAL A 52 -5.57 3.15 34.67
C VAL A 52 -6.20 2.66 33.37
N VAL A 53 -5.59 3.02 32.23
CA VAL A 53 -6.00 2.50 30.91
C VAL A 53 -5.61 1.03 30.84
N PRO A 54 -6.55 0.09 30.62
CA PRO A 54 -6.22 -1.32 30.48
C PRO A 54 -5.36 -1.57 29.23
N ARG A 55 -4.18 -2.16 29.41
CA ARG A 55 -3.24 -2.41 28.29
C ARG A 55 -3.01 -3.87 28.01
N PHE A 56 -3.01 -4.73 29.04
CA PHE A 56 -2.59 -6.12 28.96
C PHE A 56 -3.72 -7.10 29.26
N HIS A 57 -4.73 -6.69 30.00
CA HIS A 57 -5.84 -7.53 30.41
C HIS A 57 -7.16 -6.89 30.02
N MET A 58 -8.13 -7.73 29.64
CA MET A 58 -9.51 -7.27 29.56
C MET A 58 -9.96 -6.94 30.99
N PRO A 59 -10.56 -5.76 31.25
CA PRO A 59 -11.10 -5.45 32.56
C PRO A 59 -12.13 -6.50 33.02
N ASP A 60 -12.11 -6.86 34.30
CA ASP A 60 -13.10 -7.80 34.86
C ASP A 60 -14.52 -7.22 34.84
N GLU A 61 -14.63 -5.92 34.95
CA GLU A 61 -15.90 -5.19 34.88
C GLU A 61 -15.88 -4.17 33.74
N GLY A 62 -17.02 -4.01 33.08
CA GLY A 62 -17.20 -3.00 32.04
C GLY A 62 -17.25 -1.58 32.61
N MET A 63 -16.98 -0.60 31.77
CA MET A 63 -17.12 0.84 32.09
C MET A 63 -18.27 1.45 31.29
N LEU A 64 -18.64 2.69 31.64
CA LEU A 64 -19.65 3.43 30.90
C LEU A 64 -19.18 3.66 29.45
N PRO A 65 -20.09 3.60 28.45
CA PRO A 65 -19.73 3.81 27.03
C PRO A 65 -19.01 5.14 26.77
N GLU A 66 -19.42 6.20 27.47
CA GLU A 66 -18.82 7.54 27.37
C GLU A 66 -17.39 7.57 27.91
N THR A 67 -17.11 6.82 28.98
CA THR A 67 -15.76 6.67 29.54
C THR A 67 -14.86 5.89 28.56
N ALA A 68 -15.35 4.76 28.05
CA ALA A 68 -14.62 3.98 27.06
C ALA A 68 -14.36 4.79 25.77
N TYR A 69 -15.37 5.52 25.29
CA TYR A 69 -15.21 6.42 24.14
C TYR A 69 -14.11 7.46 24.41
N GLN A 70 -14.15 8.13 25.58
CA GLN A 70 -13.19 9.18 25.90
C GLN A 70 -11.77 8.65 25.97
N ILE A 71 -11.55 7.49 26.58
CA ILE A 71 -10.23 6.84 26.64
C ILE A 71 -9.68 6.58 25.23
N VAL A 72 -10.49 5.94 24.38
CA VAL A 72 -10.05 5.64 23.00
C VAL A 72 -9.84 6.92 22.20
N HIS A 73 -10.73 7.90 22.34
CA HIS A 73 -10.62 9.19 21.67
C HIS A 73 -9.34 9.94 22.08
N ASP A 74 -9.01 9.97 23.37
CA ASP A 74 -7.83 10.65 23.89
C ASP A 74 -6.53 9.99 23.39
N GLU A 75 -6.48 8.65 23.34
CA GLU A 75 -5.36 7.92 22.72
C GLU A 75 -5.20 8.29 21.24
N MET A 76 -6.30 8.41 20.49
CA MET A 76 -6.27 8.82 19.08
C MET A 76 -5.71 10.23 18.86
N THR A 77 -5.81 11.14 19.87
CA THR A 77 -5.23 12.49 19.74
C THR A 77 -3.70 12.49 19.71
N LEU A 78 -3.06 11.38 20.10
CA LEU A 78 -1.61 11.18 20.01
C LEU A 78 -1.17 10.79 18.60
N ASP A 79 -2.09 10.45 17.70
CA ASP A 79 -1.79 10.17 16.29
C ASP A 79 -1.28 11.41 15.56
N GLY A 80 -0.50 11.17 14.50
CA GLY A 80 0.01 12.25 13.67
C GLY A 80 -1.08 12.96 12.87
N ASN A 81 -0.84 14.22 12.51
CA ASN A 81 -1.73 14.96 11.62
C ASN A 81 -1.65 14.43 10.19
N ALA A 82 -2.69 13.77 9.72
CA ALA A 82 -2.75 13.19 8.38
C ALA A 82 -2.49 14.20 7.24
N ARG A 83 -2.81 15.48 7.42
CA ARG A 83 -2.55 16.54 6.41
C ARG A 83 -1.06 16.88 6.27
N LEU A 84 -0.25 16.61 7.29
CA LEU A 84 1.20 16.83 7.29
C LEU A 84 1.98 15.54 6.97
N ASN A 85 1.28 14.44 6.75
CA ASN A 85 1.89 13.17 6.36
C ASN A 85 2.04 13.12 4.84
N LEU A 86 3.27 13.26 4.37
CA LEU A 86 3.68 13.16 2.96
C LEU A 86 4.37 11.80 2.66
N ALA A 87 4.30 10.85 3.61
CA ALA A 87 4.94 9.55 3.49
C ALA A 87 4.04 8.49 2.83
N THR A 88 2.73 8.54 3.04
CA THR A 88 1.80 7.48 2.69
C THR A 88 0.89 7.86 1.52
N PHE A 89 0.49 6.82 0.77
CA PHE A 89 -0.40 6.97 -0.39
C PHE A 89 -1.89 6.96 -0.02
N VAL A 90 -2.22 6.47 1.16
CA VAL A 90 -3.61 6.21 1.57
C VAL A 90 -4.39 7.51 1.74
N SER A 91 -5.61 7.57 1.20
CA SER A 91 -6.52 8.70 1.36
C SER A 91 -6.97 8.84 2.81
N THR A 92 -6.93 10.07 3.32
CA THR A 92 -7.27 10.41 4.71
C THR A 92 -8.37 11.48 4.79
N TRP A 93 -8.98 11.80 3.67
CA TRP A 93 -10.05 12.79 3.60
C TRP A 93 -11.09 12.40 2.56
N MET A 94 -12.34 12.52 2.94
CA MET A 94 -13.51 12.53 2.05
C MET A 94 -14.43 13.67 2.47
N GLU A 95 -15.38 14.04 1.60
CA GLU A 95 -16.33 15.10 1.92
C GLU A 95 -17.36 14.64 2.99
N PRO A 96 -17.95 15.54 3.78
CA PRO A 96 -18.86 15.18 4.88
C PRO A 96 -20.04 14.30 4.46
N THR A 97 -20.54 14.46 3.23
CA THR A 97 -21.63 13.61 2.69
C THR A 97 -21.18 12.15 2.54
N ALA A 98 -19.93 11.92 2.15
CA ALA A 98 -19.37 10.58 2.07
C ALA A 98 -19.17 9.98 3.48
N GLU A 99 -18.73 10.77 4.46
CA GLU A 99 -18.62 10.34 5.86
C GLU A 99 -19.98 9.97 6.45
N HIS A 100 -21.01 10.74 6.12
CA HIS A 100 -22.40 10.40 6.51
C HIS A 100 -22.86 9.08 5.86
N LEU A 101 -22.55 8.86 4.58
CA LEU A 101 -22.83 7.58 3.92
C LEU A 101 -22.07 6.44 4.57
N TYR A 102 -20.79 6.63 4.91
CA TYR A 102 -19.99 5.64 5.61
C TYR A 102 -20.64 5.23 6.93
N ALA A 103 -21.05 6.21 7.75
CA ALA A 103 -21.73 5.97 9.03
C ALA A 103 -23.07 5.20 8.90
N LYS A 104 -23.68 5.18 7.70
CA LYS A 104 -24.90 4.39 7.41
C LYS A 104 -24.59 2.99 6.83
N ALA A 105 -23.34 2.73 6.51
CA ALA A 105 -22.92 1.57 5.75
C ALA A 105 -21.81 0.71 6.42
N PHE A 106 -21.28 1.13 7.57
CA PHE A 106 -20.16 0.44 8.22
C PHE A 106 -20.50 -1.00 8.65
N ASP A 107 -21.78 -1.35 8.78
CA ASP A 107 -22.30 -2.68 9.11
C ASP A 107 -22.37 -3.65 7.91
N LYS A 108 -22.09 -3.18 6.68
CA LYS A 108 -22.24 -4.00 5.47
C LYS A 108 -21.07 -4.98 5.31
N ASN A 109 -21.40 -6.28 5.31
CA ASN A 109 -20.46 -7.35 4.99
C ASN A 109 -20.66 -7.79 3.54
N ILE A 110 -19.65 -7.58 2.68
CA ILE A 110 -19.80 -7.78 1.23
C ILE A 110 -20.03 -9.23 0.81
N ILE A 111 -19.68 -10.20 1.66
CA ILE A 111 -19.92 -11.62 1.36
C ILE A 111 -21.38 -12.02 1.53
N ASP A 112 -22.15 -11.33 2.36
CA ASP A 112 -23.53 -11.65 2.69
C ASP A 112 -24.47 -11.08 1.62
N LYS A 113 -24.41 -11.64 0.41
CA LYS A 113 -25.14 -11.13 -0.76
C LYS A 113 -26.65 -11.27 -0.63
N ASP A 114 -27.12 -12.20 0.19
CA ASP A 114 -28.56 -12.38 0.49
C ASP A 114 -29.06 -11.24 1.39
N GLU A 115 -28.28 -10.86 2.40
CA GLU A 115 -28.63 -9.75 3.30
C GLU A 115 -28.41 -8.38 2.63
N TYR A 116 -27.32 -8.27 1.83
CA TYR A 116 -26.91 -7.00 1.18
C TYR A 116 -26.87 -7.09 -0.35
N PRO A 117 -27.94 -7.48 -1.05
CA PRO A 117 -27.94 -7.69 -2.50
C PRO A 117 -27.61 -6.41 -3.28
N GLN A 118 -27.99 -5.23 -2.77
CA GLN A 118 -27.67 -3.96 -3.43
C GLN A 118 -26.21 -3.58 -3.27
N THR A 119 -25.57 -3.91 -2.14
CA THR A 119 -24.12 -3.70 -1.94
C THR A 119 -23.34 -4.60 -2.89
N ALA A 120 -23.75 -5.85 -3.07
CA ALA A 120 -23.15 -6.78 -4.02
C ALA A 120 -23.32 -6.30 -5.47
N GLU A 121 -24.50 -5.82 -5.85
CA GLU A 121 -24.75 -5.25 -7.19
C GLU A 121 -23.89 -3.99 -7.43
N ILE A 122 -23.68 -3.16 -6.41
CA ILE A 122 -22.81 -1.99 -6.50
C ILE A 122 -21.35 -2.41 -6.67
N GLU A 123 -20.88 -3.47 -6.00
CA GLU A 123 -19.55 -4.05 -6.23
C GLU A 123 -19.38 -4.42 -7.72
N GLU A 124 -20.33 -5.14 -8.30
CA GLU A 124 -20.29 -5.51 -9.71
C GLU A 124 -20.29 -4.29 -10.65
N ARG A 125 -21.06 -3.25 -10.33
CA ARG A 125 -21.01 -1.99 -11.08
C ARG A 125 -19.62 -1.36 -11.04
N CYS A 126 -18.97 -1.33 -9.88
CA CYS A 126 -17.62 -0.81 -9.75
C CYS A 126 -16.62 -1.62 -10.59
N VAL A 127 -16.73 -2.95 -10.58
CA VAL A 127 -15.92 -3.83 -11.44
C VAL A 127 -16.10 -3.50 -12.92
N ARG A 128 -17.35 -3.39 -13.39
CA ARG A 128 -17.66 -3.06 -14.80
C ARG A 128 -17.17 -1.67 -15.19
N ILE A 129 -17.28 -0.68 -14.29
CA ILE A 129 -16.77 0.68 -14.49
C ILE A 129 -15.26 0.66 -14.66
N LEU A 130 -14.52 -0.06 -13.80
CA LEU A 130 -13.06 -0.19 -13.89
C LEU A 130 -12.65 -0.96 -15.15
N ALA A 131 -13.33 -2.05 -15.47
CA ALA A 131 -13.09 -2.82 -16.69
C ALA A 131 -13.24 -1.95 -17.95
N ASN A 132 -14.28 -1.14 -17.99
CA ASN A 132 -14.50 -0.20 -19.10
C ASN A 132 -13.47 0.93 -19.12
N LEU A 133 -13.07 1.45 -17.94
CA LEU A 133 -12.06 2.50 -17.81
C LEU A 133 -10.69 2.04 -18.30
N TRP A 134 -10.38 0.75 -18.14
CA TRP A 134 -9.12 0.13 -18.55
C TRP A 134 -9.26 -0.72 -19.84
N HIS A 135 -10.23 -0.41 -20.68
CA HIS A 135 -10.41 -0.95 -22.03
C HIS A 135 -10.47 -2.50 -22.08
N SER A 136 -11.14 -3.14 -21.11
CA SER A 136 -11.45 -4.57 -21.22
C SER A 136 -12.25 -4.84 -22.49
N PRO A 137 -11.94 -5.90 -23.27
CA PRO A 137 -12.69 -6.25 -24.47
C PRO A 137 -14.13 -6.65 -24.17
N SER A 138 -14.43 -7.09 -22.95
CA SER A 138 -15.73 -7.57 -22.51
C SER A 138 -16.12 -7.02 -21.12
N PRO A 139 -16.25 -5.69 -20.95
CA PRO A 139 -16.41 -5.08 -19.61
C PRO A 139 -17.69 -5.50 -18.87
N LEU A 140 -18.69 -6.01 -19.60
CA LEU A 140 -19.96 -6.46 -18.98
C LEU A 140 -19.88 -7.88 -18.41
N THR A 141 -18.96 -8.70 -18.88
CA THR A 141 -18.81 -10.11 -18.50
C THR A 141 -17.47 -10.44 -17.87
N THR A 142 -16.59 -9.44 -17.73
CA THR A 142 -15.29 -9.64 -17.10
C THR A 142 -15.46 -9.97 -15.61
N MET A 143 -14.44 -10.64 -15.06
CA MET A 143 -14.39 -10.97 -13.65
C MET A 143 -13.59 -9.93 -12.88
N GLY A 144 -14.01 -9.66 -11.66
CA GLY A 144 -13.30 -8.78 -10.75
C GLY A 144 -13.92 -8.82 -9.37
N VAL A 145 -13.24 -8.26 -8.39
CA VAL A 145 -13.71 -8.20 -7.01
C VAL A 145 -13.05 -7.07 -6.25
N SER A 146 -13.76 -6.51 -5.27
CA SER A 146 -13.18 -5.67 -4.24
C SER A 146 -12.29 -6.50 -3.29
N THR A 147 -11.27 -5.88 -2.76
CA THR A 147 -10.32 -6.50 -1.81
C THR A 147 -10.05 -5.53 -0.64
N THR A 148 -9.48 -6.02 0.43
CA THR A 148 -9.09 -5.17 1.58
C THR A 148 -7.85 -4.30 1.31
N GLY A 149 -7.51 -4.12 0.06
CA GLY A 149 -6.40 -3.33 -0.45
C GLY A 149 -5.67 -4.05 -1.57
N SER A 150 -4.72 -3.35 -2.22
CA SER A 150 -3.97 -3.93 -3.33
C SER A 150 -3.16 -5.16 -2.95
N SER A 151 -2.77 -5.33 -1.71
CA SER A 151 -2.01 -6.54 -1.32
C SER A 151 -2.81 -7.82 -1.58
N GLU A 152 -4.09 -7.86 -1.20
CA GLU A 152 -4.97 -8.98 -1.54
C GLU A 152 -5.18 -9.08 -3.05
N ALA A 153 -5.37 -7.96 -3.73
CA ALA A 153 -5.57 -7.91 -5.17
C ALA A 153 -4.35 -8.46 -5.94
N CYS A 154 -3.12 -8.09 -5.55
CA CYS A 154 -1.88 -8.64 -6.09
C CYS A 154 -1.77 -10.16 -5.86
N MET A 155 -2.11 -10.62 -4.64
CA MET A 155 -2.12 -12.07 -4.34
C MET A 155 -3.06 -12.83 -5.27
N LEU A 156 -4.26 -12.32 -5.51
CA LEU A 156 -5.24 -12.93 -6.42
C LEU A 156 -4.75 -12.91 -7.87
N GLY A 157 -4.16 -11.81 -8.34
CA GLY A 157 -3.57 -11.70 -9.68
C GLY A 157 -2.45 -12.71 -9.88
N GLY A 158 -1.52 -12.79 -8.93
CA GLY A 158 -0.42 -13.75 -8.94
C GLY A 158 -0.88 -15.20 -8.88
N LEU A 159 -1.89 -15.50 -8.05
CA LEU A 159 -2.50 -16.85 -7.98
C LEU A 159 -3.15 -17.26 -9.30
N ALA A 160 -3.86 -16.35 -9.96
CA ALA A 160 -4.46 -16.61 -11.27
C ALA A 160 -3.38 -16.93 -12.31
N LEU A 161 -2.29 -16.14 -12.36
CA LEU A 161 -1.14 -16.42 -13.22
C LEU A 161 -0.52 -17.80 -12.94
N LYS A 162 -0.26 -18.10 -11.66
CA LYS A 162 0.31 -19.41 -11.25
C LYS A 162 -0.59 -20.55 -11.67
N ARG A 163 -1.90 -20.45 -11.44
CA ARG A 163 -2.86 -21.49 -11.75
C ARG A 163 -3.01 -21.69 -13.27
N ARG A 164 -3.06 -20.61 -14.04
CA ARG A 164 -3.05 -20.68 -15.52
C ARG A 164 -1.81 -21.44 -16.04
N TRP A 165 -0.63 -21.06 -15.56
CA TRP A 165 0.62 -21.73 -15.91
C TRP A 165 0.58 -23.22 -15.51
N GLN A 166 0.15 -23.55 -14.28
CA GLN A 166 0.02 -24.94 -13.83
C GLN A 166 -0.94 -25.73 -14.71
N ASN A 167 -2.10 -25.18 -15.04
CA ASN A 167 -3.12 -25.84 -15.85
C ASN A 167 -2.65 -26.06 -17.29
N ALA A 168 -1.92 -25.11 -17.89
CA ALA A 168 -1.32 -25.26 -19.21
C ALA A 168 -0.28 -26.41 -19.22
N ARG A 169 0.65 -26.39 -18.28
CA ARG A 169 1.71 -27.43 -18.18
C ARG A 169 1.16 -28.81 -17.88
N LYS A 170 0.15 -28.95 -17.02
CA LYS A 170 -0.53 -30.23 -16.75
C LYS A 170 -1.16 -30.82 -18.01
N ARG A 171 -1.79 -29.99 -18.84
CA ARG A 171 -2.35 -30.45 -20.16
C ARG A 171 -1.28 -30.98 -21.09
N GLU A 172 -0.07 -30.46 -21.00
CA GLU A 172 1.09 -30.88 -21.78
C GLU A 172 1.91 -32.02 -21.11
N GLY A 173 1.51 -32.49 -19.93
CA GLY A 173 2.25 -33.50 -19.16
C GLY A 173 3.59 -33.00 -18.59
N LYS A 174 3.79 -31.69 -18.48
CA LYS A 174 5.01 -31.06 -17.98
C LYS A 174 4.99 -30.85 -16.46
N PRO A 175 6.15 -30.84 -15.79
CA PRO A 175 6.25 -30.52 -14.35
C PRO A 175 5.73 -29.14 -14.00
N VAL A 176 5.17 -28.97 -12.77
CA VAL A 176 4.57 -27.73 -12.26
C VAL A 176 5.21 -27.24 -10.96
N ASN A 177 6.42 -27.71 -10.63
CA ASN A 177 7.07 -27.59 -9.33
C ASN A 177 8.12 -26.46 -9.21
N ARG A 178 8.32 -25.65 -10.26
CA ARG A 178 9.31 -24.57 -10.26
C ARG A 178 8.77 -23.30 -10.91
N PRO A 179 7.64 -22.76 -10.43
CA PRO A 179 7.11 -21.52 -10.97
C PRO A 179 8.05 -20.36 -10.59
N ASN A 180 8.26 -19.43 -11.51
CA ASN A 180 8.92 -18.17 -11.23
C ASN A 180 8.11 -16.99 -11.75
N ILE A 181 8.36 -15.79 -11.19
CA ILE A 181 7.70 -14.54 -11.55
C ILE A 181 8.75 -13.44 -11.69
N VAL A 182 8.57 -12.56 -12.67
CA VAL A 182 9.54 -11.51 -13.00
C VAL A 182 8.98 -10.13 -12.69
N PHE A 183 9.77 -9.31 -12.01
CA PHE A 183 9.49 -7.91 -11.69
C PHE A 183 10.81 -7.14 -11.47
N SER A 184 10.73 -5.82 -11.34
CA SER A 184 11.91 -5.01 -11.01
C SER A 184 12.35 -5.19 -9.55
N SER A 185 13.60 -4.86 -9.23
CA SER A 185 14.05 -4.80 -7.83
C SER A 185 13.38 -3.65 -7.03
N ALA A 186 12.72 -2.70 -7.70
CA ALA A 186 11.91 -1.65 -7.08
C ALA A 186 10.48 -2.10 -6.73
N VAL A 187 10.22 -3.40 -6.71
CA VAL A 187 8.92 -4.00 -6.43
C VAL A 187 8.44 -3.69 -5.00
N GLN A 188 7.13 -3.59 -4.82
CA GLN A 188 6.53 -3.45 -3.50
C GLN A 188 6.55 -4.80 -2.77
N VAL A 189 6.79 -4.79 -1.46
CA VAL A 189 6.94 -6.00 -0.59
C VAL A 189 5.83 -7.04 -0.74
N VAL A 190 4.65 -6.67 -1.24
CA VAL A 190 3.55 -7.63 -1.48
C VAL A 190 3.94 -8.73 -2.46
N TRP A 191 4.75 -8.41 -3.47
CA TRP A 191 5.20 -9.39 -4.47
C TRP A 191 6.28 -10.33 -3.90
N GLU A 192 7.12 -9.83 -2.99
CA GLU A 192 8.03 -10.68 -2.21
C GLU A 192 7.26 -11.63 -1.29
N LYS A 193 6.22 -11.11 -0.60
CA LYS A 193 5.29 -11.94 0.19
C LYS A 193 4.58 -12.97 -0.69
N PHE A 194 4.09 -12.56 -1.88
CA PHE A 194 3.48 -13.48 -2.82
C PHE A 194 4.44 -14.62 -3.19
N ALA A 195 5.66 -14.27 -3.59
CA ALA A 195 6.68 -15.23 -3.97
C ALA A 195 6.98 -16.22 -2.84
N ASN A 196 7.15 -15.70 -1.62
CA ASN A 196 7.43 -16.52 -0.43
C ASN A 196 6.24 -17.41 -0.04
N TYR A 197 5.04 -16.82 0.13
CA TYR A 197 3.86 -17.55 0.64
C TYR A 197 3.34 -18.61 -0.33
N TRP A 198 3.51 -18.38 -1.63
CA TRP A 198 2.99 -19.25 -2.67
C TRP A 198 4.08 -20.08 -3.35
N GLU A 199 5.30 -20.12 -2.79
CA GLU A 199 6.43 -20.92 -3.30
C GLU A 199 6.68 -20.65 -4.80
N VAL A 200 6.82 -19.38 -5.16
CA VAL A 200 7.16 -18.90 -6.50
C VAL A 200 8.54 -18.26 -6.44
N GLU A 201 9.46 -18.67 -7.29
CA GLU A 201 10.80 -18.07 -7.37
C GLU A 201 10.72 -16.62 -7.87
N PRO A 202 11.11 -15.61 -7.07
CA PRO A 202 11.17 -14.23 -7.54
C PRO A 202 12.40 -14.03 -8.42
N ARG A 203 12.21 -13.42 -9.58
CA ARG A 203 13.30 -13.02 -10.47
C ARG A 203 13.32 -11.52 -10.62
N TYR A 204 14.34 -10.90 -10.06
CA TYR A 204 14.50 -9.46 -10.03
C TYR A 204 15.28 -8.97 -11.25
N VAL A 205 14.68 -8.05 -12.01
CA VAL A 205 15.39 -7.22 -12.97
C VAL A 205 15.91 -6.00 -12.22
N LYS A 206 17.24 -5.85 -12.17
CA LYS A 206 17.87 -4.78 -11.40
C LYS A 206 17.59 -3.41 -11.99
N VAL A 207 17.22 -2.47 -11.14
CA VAL A 207 17.17 -1.05 -11.50
C VAL A 207 18.50 -0.35 -11.12
N SER A 208 18.78 0.76 -11.80
CA SER A 208 19.93 1.63 -11.49
C SER A 208 19.51 3.10 -11.61
N PRO A 209 20.31 4.05 -11.11
CA PRO A 209 20.00 5.47 -11.30
C PRO A 209 19.87 5.88 -12.77
N GLU A 210 20.61 5.22 -13.67
CA GLU A 210 20.55 5.45 -15.13
C GLU A 210 19.37 4.73 -15.77
N HIS A 211 18.93 3.61 -15.17
CA HIS A 211 17.81 2.77 -15.62
C HIS A 211 16.87 2.50 -14.44
N PRO A 212 16.09 3.51 -13.98
CA PRO A 212 15.27 3.40 -12.78
C PRO A 212 13.96 2.62 -12.98
N ARG A 213 13.72 2.11 -14.19
CA ARG A 213 12.49 1.40 -14.57
C ARG A 213 12.81 -0.04 -15.00
N LEU A 214 11.82 -0.91 -14.92
CA LEU A 214 11.92 -2.28 -15.43
C LEU A 214 12.34 -2.29 -16.91
N ASP A 215 13.53 -2.83 -17.17
CA ASP A 215 14.08 -2.89 -18.53
C ASP A 215 13.50 -4.07 -19.32
N PRO A 216 12.91 -3.85 -20.52
CA PRO A 216 12.41 -4.94 -21.37
C PRO A 216 13.46 -5.99 -21.73
N GLN A 217 14.74 -5.63 -21.91
CA GLN A 217 15.80 -6.59 -22.20
C GLN A 217 16.15 -7.42 -20.96
N GLY A 218 16.16 -6.79 -19.78
CA GLY A 218 16.30 -7.49 -18.51
C GLY A 218 15.16 -8.48 -18.28
N VAL A 219 13.93 -8.14 -18.63
CA VAL A 219 12.78 -9.05 -18.59
C VAL A 219 13.02 -10.26 -19.51
N LEU A 220 13.44 -10.04 -20.77
CA LEU A 220 13.72 -11.14 -21.70
C LEU A 220 14.83 -12.08 -21.21
N ALA A 221 15.82 -11.57 -20.50
CA ALA A 221 16.88 -12.37 -19.90
C ALA A 221 16.43 -13.17 -18.66
N ALA A 222 15.35 -12.73 -18.00
CA ALA A 222 14.85 -13.33 -16.75
C ALA A 222 13.72 -14.36 -16.97
N VAL A 223 13.03 -14.34 -18.10
CA VAL A 223 11.90 -15.24 -18.36
C VAL A 223 12.34 -16.59 -18.94
N ASP A 224 11.61 -17.64 -18.60
CA ASP A 224 11.75 -19.00 -19.17
C ASP A 224 10.38 -19.71 -19.21
N GLU A 225 10.38 -21.01 -19.52
CA GLU A 225 9.16 -21.84 -19.58
C GLU A 225 8.48 -22.04 -18.23
N ASN A 226 9.14 -21.69 -17.10
CA ASN A 226 8.58 -21.77 -15.76
C ASN A 226 8.04 -20.43 -15.27
N THR A 227 8.15 -19.38 -16.09
CA THR A 227 7.66 -18.04 -15.75
C THR A 227 6.14 -17.99 -15.80
N ILE A 228 5.52 -17.73 -14.67
CA ILE A 228 4.05 -17.60 -14.55
C ILE A 228 3.54 -16.27 -15.10
N GLY A 229 4.39 -15.25 -15.08
CA GLY A 229 4.08 -13.91 -15.59
C GLY A 229 5.13 -12.87 -15.27
N VAL A 230 4.97 -11.70 -15.87
CA VAL A 230 5.75 -10.48 -15.61
C VAL A 230 4.84 -9.45 -14.95
N VAL A 231 5.36 -8.73 -13.96
CA VAL A 231 4.59 -7.72 -13.22
C VAL A 231 5.24 -6.35 -13.36
N PRO A 232 4.90 -5.58 -14.39
CA PRO A 232 5.25 -4.16 -14.42
C PRO A 232 4.36 -3.37 -13.46
N ILE A 233 4.93 -2.31 -12.89
CA ILE A 233 4.28 -1.45 -11.89
C ILE A 233 3.95 -0.10 -12.51
N LEU A 234 2.69 0.32 -12.42
CA LEU A 234 2.25 1.64 -12.85
C LEU A 234 2.25 2.60 -11.66
N GLY A 235 3.40 3.23 -11.40
CA GLY A 235 3.63 4.09 -10.24
C GLY A 235 4.25 3.34 -9.06
N GLU A 236 5.54 3.02 -9.19
CA GLU A 236 6.27 2.25 -8.18
C GLU A 236 6.44 3.02 -6.88
N THR A 237 6.73 2.32 -5.79
CA THR A 237 6.66 2.86 -4.44
C THR A 237 7.80 3.83 -4.12
N TYR A 238 8.99 3.63 -4.67
CA TYR A 238 10.20 4.39 -4.30
C TYR A 238 10.21 5.80 -4.89
N THR A 239 9.88 5.93 -6.17
CA THR A 239 9.97 7.20 -6.90
C THR A 239 8.68 7.63 -7.58
N GLY A 240 7.69 6.74 -7.69
CA GLY A 240 6.41 7.01 -8.36
C GLY A 240 6.46 6.87 -9.88
N LEU A 241 7.55 6.38 -10.46
CA LEU A 241 7.70 6.23 -11.91
C LEU A 241 6.82 5.11 -12.46
N TYR A 242 6.37 5.28 -13.72
CA TYR A 242 5.72 4.22 -14.48
C TYR A 242 6.75 3.31 -15.14
N GLU A 243 6.63 2.02 -14.95
CA GLU A 243 7.36 1.05 -15.74
C GLU A 243 6.78 0.93 -17.15
N PRO A 244 7.58 0.61 -18.19
CA PRO A 244 7.19 0.73 -19.60
C PRO A 244 6.35 -0.48 -20.06
N VAL A 245 5.09 -0.58 -19.59
CA VAL A 245 4.19 -1.74 -19.81
C VAL A 245 4.08 -2.12 -21.29
N ALA A 246 3.85 -1.14 -22.17
CA ALA A 246 3.71 -1.41 -23.60
C ALA A 246 5.00 -1.95 -24.26
N ALA A 247 6.16 -1.42 -23.85
CA ALA A 247 7.45 -1.89 -24.37
C ALA A 247 7.77 -3.31 -23.89
N ILE A 248 7.43 -3.64 -22.63
CA ILE A 248 7.58 -4.98 -22.07
C ILE A 248 6.62 -5.95 -22.81
N ALA A 249 5.36 -5.56 -23.00
CA ALA A 249 4.40 -6.37 -23.75
C ALA A 249 4.92 -6.70 -25.16
N LYS A 250 5.40 -5.67 -25.88
CA LYS A 250 5.97 -5.85 -27.21
C LYS A 250 7.18 -6.79 -27.21
N ALA A 251 8.11 -6.63 -26.27
CA ALA A 251 9.28 -7.50 -26.16
C ALA A 251 8.89 -8.97 -25.93
N LEU A 252 7.85 -9.22 -25.11
CA LEU A 252 7.32 -10.55 -24.86
C LEU A 252 6.54 -11.11 -26.08
N ASP A 253 5.87 -10.25 -26.88
CA ASP A 253 5.24 -10.65 -28.15
C ASP A 253 6.31 -11.10 -29.17
N ASP A 254 7.38 -10.32 -29.33
CA ASP A 254 8.52 -10.65 -30.18
C ASP A 254 9.24 -11.94 -29.72
N LEU A 255 9.27 -12.21 -28.40
CA LEU A 255 9.78 -13.47 -27.85
C LEU A 255 8.88 -14.65 -28.22
N GLN A 256 7.57 -14.50 -28.05
CA GLN A 256 6.60 -15.55 -28.37
C GLN A 256 6.64 -15.91 -29.88
N GLU A 257 6.75 -14.93 -30.77
CA GLU A 257 6.88 -15.16 -32.20
C GLU A 257 8.13 -15.98 -32.53
N ARG A 258 9.23 -15.77 -31.85
CA ARG A 258 10.51 -16.44 -32.10
C ARG A 258 10.61 -17.82 -31.45
N THR A 259 10.00 -18.04 -30.31
CA THR A 259 10.24 -19.20 -29.45
C THR A 259 8.99 -20.01 -29.14
N GLY A 260 7.81 -19.46 -29.38
CA GLY A 260 6.52 -20.03 -28.96
C GLY A 260 6.22 -19.83 -27.46
N LEU A 261 7.09 -19.17 -26.70
CA LEU A 261 6.92 -18.97 -25.25
C LEU A 261 5.93 -17.84 -24.96
N ASP A 262 4.74 -18.18 -24.50
CA ASP A 262 3.68 -17.23 -24.15
C ASP A 262 3.74 -16.87 -22.65
N ILE A 263 4.22 -15.66 -22.34
CA ILE A 263 4.33 -15.13 -20.96
C ILE A 263 3.28 -14.04 -20.75
N PRO A 264 2.30 -14.23 -19.86
CA PRO A 264 1.30 -13.21 -19.55
C PRO A 264 1.86 -12.10 -18.66
N MET A 265 1.11 -11.00 -18.56
CA MET A 265 1.41 -9.88 -17.67
C MET A 265 0.26 -9.63 -16.69
N HIS A 266 0.63 -9.26 -15.46
CA HIS A 266 -0.24 -8.60 -14.50
C HIS A 266 0.30 -7.20 -14.28
N VAL A 267 -0.53 -6.16 -14.40
CA VAL A 267 -0.11 -4.79 -14.13
C VAL A 267 -0.48 -4.42 -12.70
N ASP A 268 0.53 -4.18 -11.87
CA ASP A 268 0.32 -3.58 -10.55
C ASP A 268 0.14 -2.07 -10.69
N ALA A 269 -1.11 -1.66 -10.82
CA ALA A 269 -1.51 -0.26 -10.94
C ALA A 269 -2.03 0.30 -9.62
N ALA A 270 -1.54 -0.21 -8.47
CA ALA A 270 -1.99 0.18 -7.14
C ALA A 270 -2.09 1.69 -6.96
N SER A 271 -1.14 2.44 -7.51
CA SER A 271 -1.13 3.91 -7.47
C SER A 271 -1.59 4.53 -8.78
N GLY A 272 -1.08 4.06 -9.93
CA GLY A 272 -1.30 4.69 -11.24
C GLY A 272 -2.66 4.43 -11.86
N GLY A 273 -3.37 3.35 -11.46
CA GLY A 273 -4.63 2.95 -12.09
C GLY A 273 -5.78 3.94 -11.96
N PHE A 274 -5.70 4.88 -11.00
CA PHE A 274 -6.61 6.03 -10.87
C PHE A 274 -5.96 7.37 -11.24
N ILE A 275 -4.77 7.35 -11.85
CA ILE A 275 -4.08 8.55 -12.37
C ILE A 275 -4.02 8.51 -13.89
N ALA A 276 -3.41 7.47 -14.46
CA ALA A 276 -3.15 7.36 -15.88
C ALA A 276 -4.41 7.54 -16.76
N PRO A 277 -5.58 6.91 -16.46
CA PRO A 277 -6.76 7.08 -17.30
C PRO A 277 -7.27 8.51 -17.39
N PHE A 278 -6.93 9.36 -16.42
CA PHE A 278 -7.43 10.73 -16.35
C PHE A 278 -6.39 11.76 -16.82
N LEU A 279 -5.11 11.57 -16.46
CA LEU A 279 -4.05 12.54 -16.76
C LEU A 279 -3.23 12.19 -18.01
N GLN A 280 -3.13 10.90 -18.35
CA GLN A 280 -2.38 10.40 -19.51
C GLN A 280 -3.27 9.43 -20.32
N PRO A 281 -4.40 9.88 -20.88
CA PRO A 281 -5.37 9.00 -21.57
C PRO A 281 -4.79 8.28 -22.81
N ASP A 282 -3.72 8.82 -23.38
CA ASP A 282 -3.03 8.24 -24.53
C ASP A 282 -1.96 7.21 -24.15
N LEU A 283 -1.68 7.02 -22.85
CA LEU A 283 -0.72 6.02 -22.39
C LEU A 283 -1.31 4.62 -22.50
N VAL A 284 -0.69 3.77 -23.30
CA VAL A 284 -1.08 2.37 -23.45
C VAL A 284 -0.40 1.51 -22.38
N TRP A 285 -1.17 1.01 -21.42
CA TRP A 285 -0.65 0.24 -20.29
C TRP A 285 -1.62 -0.85 -19.79
N ASP A 286 -2.87 -0.79 -20.23
CA ASP A 286 -4.00 -1.55 -19.70
C ASP A 286 -4.44 -2.70 -20.61
N PHE A 287 -5.70 -3.09 -20.58
CA PHE A 287 -6.25 -4.17 -21.38
C PHE A 287 -6.28 -3.92 -22.90
N GLN A 288 -5.85 -2.76 -23.37
CA GLN A 288 -5.53 -2.57 -24.80
C GLN A 288 -4.39 -3.50 -25.24
N LEU A 289 -3.55 -3.92 -24.30
CA LEU A 289 -2.48 -4.90 -24.52
C LEU A 289 -3.03 -6.31 -24.22
N PRO A 290 -3.17 -7.19 -25.23
CA PRO A 290 -3.75 -8.53 -25.04
C PRO A 290 -3.00 -9.41 -24.03
N ARG A 291 -1.72 -9.11 -23.80
CA ARG A 291 -0.84 -9.81 -22.86
C ARG A 291 -1.13 -9.47 -21.42
N VAL A 292 -1.73 -8.31 -21.13
CA VAL A 292 -2.19 -7.93 -19.80
C VAL A 292 -3.44 -8.74 -19.46
N LYS A 293 -3.31 -9.68 -18.52
CA LYS A 293 -4.37 -10.60 -18.10
C LYS A 293 -5.15 -10.13 -16.88
N SER A 294 -4.51 -9.34 -16.03
CA SER A 294 -5.15 -8.74 -14.87
C SER A 294 -4.49 -7.43 -14.45
N ILE A 295 -5.27 -6.59 -13.79
CA ILE A 295 -4.82 -5.29 -13.26
C ILE A 295 -5.39 -5.15 -11.85
N ASN A 296 -4.54 -4.75 -10.90
CA ASN A 296 -5.00 -4.33 -9.57
C ASN A 296 -4.88 -2.81 -9.38
N VAL A 297 -5.69 -2.27 -8.49
CA VAL A 297 -5.59 -0.87 -8.05
C VAL A 297 -6.01 -0.72 -6.59
N SER A 298 -5.44 0.26 -5.89
CA SER A 298 -5.92 0.67 -4.57
C SER A 298 -7.00 1.75 -4.68
N GLY A 299 -8.25 1.41 -4.36
CA GLY A 299 -9.32 2.39 -4.20
C GLY A 299 -9.00 3.41 -3.11
N HIS A 300 -8.32 2.97 -2.06
CA HIS A 300 -7.95 3.80 -0.92
C HIS A 300 -6.70 4.70 -1.12
N LYS A 301 -6.07 4.66 -2.31
CA LYS A 301 -5.03 5.63 -2.70
C LYS A 301 -5.65 6.73 -3.55
N TYR A 302 -5.32 6.78 -4.82
CA TYR A 302 -5.85 7.77 -5.77
C TYR A 302 -7.30 7.46 -6.24
N GLY A 303 -7.88 6.34 -5.80
CA GLY A 303 -9.34 6.12 -5.89
C GLY A 303 -10.16 6.96 -4.91
N LEU A 304 -9.48 7.69 -4.00
CA LEU A 304 -10.06 8.72 -3.11
C LEU A 304 -11.05 8.18 -2.09
N VAL A 305 -10.89 6.94 -1.65
CA VAL A 305 -11.69 6.30 -0.60
C VAL A 305 -10.81 6.04 0.63
N TYR A 306 -11.41 5.96 1.80
CA TYR A 306 -10.75 5.59 3.04
C TYR A 306 -10.13 4.17 2.98
N PRO A 307 -9.21 3.81 3.90
CA PRO A 307 -8.54 2.50 3.94
C PRO A 307 -9.50 1.32 3.79
N ASP A 308 -8.92 0.16 3.44
CA ASP A 308 -9.59 -1.11 3.23
C ASP A 308 -10.34 -1.26 1.89
N LEU A 309 -9.80 -0.66 0.81
CA LEU A 309 -10.32 -0.93 -0.53
C LEU A 309 -9.20 -1.07 -1.57
N GLY A 310 -9.18 -2.21 -2.22
CA GLY A 310 -8.48 -2.48 -3.47
C GLY A 310 -9.42 -3.13 -4.48
N TRP A 311 -8.97 -3.26 -5.70
CA TRP A 311 -9.69 -3.90 -6.80
C TRP A 311 -8.74 -4.77 -7.59
N ILE A 312 -9.22 -5.94 -8.01
CA ILE A 312 -8.61 -6.77 -9.04
C ILE A 312 -9.61 -6.97 -10.16
N ILE A 313 -9.17 -6.74 -11.40
CA ILE A 313 -9.95 -6.97 -12.61
C ILE A 313 -9.14 -7.88 -13.52
N TRP A 314 -9.76 -8.93 -14.05
CA TRP A 314 -9.21 -9.74 -15.12
C TRP A 314 -9.68 -9.20 -16.48
N ARG A 315 -8.85 -9.38 -17.50
CA ARG A 315 -9.16 -8.92 -18.86
C ARG A 315 -10.45 -9.56 -19.40
N GLU A 316 -10.55 -10.86 -19.23
CA GLU A 316 -11.66 -11.73 -19.65
C GLU A 316 -11.96 -12.73 -18.52
N ALA A 317 -13.14 -13.32 -18.53
CA ALA A 317 -13.55 -14.29 -17.51
C ALA A 317 -12.58 -15.49 -17.45
N ASP A 318 -12.12 -15.96 -18.60
CA ASP A 318 -11.20 -17.10 -18.72
C ASP A 318 -9.79 -16.84 -18.16
N ASP A 319 -9.45 -15.56 -17.88
CA ASP A 319 -8.20 -15.19 -17.23
C ASP A 319 -8.20 -15.48 -15.73
N LEU A 320 -9.38 -15.69 -15.11
CA LEU A 320 -9.55 -16.24 -13.76
C LEU A 320 -9.86 -17.74 -13.85
N PRO A 321 -8.93 -18.63 -13.51
CA PRO A 321 -9.19 -20.08 -13.54
C PRO A 321 -10.32 -20.53 -12.64
N ASP A 322 -11.21 -21.39 -13.12
CA ASP A 322 -12.40 -21.89 -12.42
C ASP A 322 -12.07 -22.57 -11.08
N ASP A 323 -10.89 -23.19 -10.98
CA ASP A 323 -10.44 -23.88 -9.76
C ASP A 323 -10.00 -22.93 -8.63
N LEU A 324 -10.00 -21.61 -8.88
CA LEU A 324 -9.90 -20.56 -7.86
C LEU A 324 -11.26 -20.04 -7.40
N ILE A 325 -12.37 -20.45 -8.03
CA ILE A 325 -13.71 -20.01 -7.69
C ILE A 325 -14.37 -21.05 -6.78
N PHE A 326 -14.51 -20.70 -5.52
CA PHE A 326 -15.19 -21.53 -4.52
C PHE A 326 -16.70 -21.21 -4.52
N ARG A 327 -17.51 -22.20 -4.21
CA ARG A 327 -18.97 -22.02 -4.11
C ARG A 327 -19.41 -22.36 -2.68
N VAL A 328 -20.11 -21.41 -2.06
CA VAL A 328 -20.67 -21.59 -0.72
C VAL A 328 -22.19 -21.60 -0.80
N SER A 329 -22.83 -22.52 -0.03
CA SER A 329 -24.28 -22.72 -0.05
C SER A 329 -24.99 -22.34 1.26
N TYR A 330 -24.21 -22.17 2.34
CA TYR A 330 -24.77 -21.95 3.69
C TYR A 330 -25.16 -20.50 3.98
N LEU A 331 -24.92 -19.58 3.03
CA LEU A 331 -25.36 -18.18 3.10
C LEU A 331 -26.61 -17.89 2.22
N GLY A 332 -27.47 -18.92 1.97
CA GLY A 332 -28.74 -18.73 1.27
C GLY A 332 -28.67 -18.88 -0.25
N GLY A 333 -27.70 -19.60 -0.81
CA GLY A 333 -27.61 -19.85 -2.24
C GLY A 333 -26.27 -20.44 -2.69
N ASN A 334 -26.13 -20.69 -3.99
CA ASN A 334 -24.88 -21.10 -4.57
C ASN A 334 -24.03 -19.87 -4.96
N MET A 335 -23.30 -19.31 -3.99
CA MET A 335 -22.56 -18.06 -4.17
C MET A 335 -21.09 -18.33 -4.55
N PRO A 336 -20.63 -17.86 -5.71
CA PRO A 336 -19.23 -17.91 -6.05
C PRO A 336 -18.44 -16.89 -5.21
N THR A 337 -17.29 -17.31 -4.69
CA THR A 337 -16.31 -16.46 -4.02
C THR A 337 -14.89 -16.85 -4.43
N PHE A 338 -14.03 -15.87 -4.64
CA PHE A 338 -12.63 -16.06 -5.00
C PHE A 338 -11.69 -15.05 -4.30
N ALA A 339 -12.24 -14.13 -3.51
CA ALA A 339 -11.44 -13.27 -2.63
C ALA A 339 -10.72 -14.12 -1.57
N LEU A 340 -9.54 -13.70 -1.11
CA LEU A 340 -8.80 -14.39 -0.05
C LEU A 340 -9.51 -14.23 1.29
N ASN A 341 -10.01 -13.03 1.58
CA ASN A 341 -10.78 -12.77 2.79
C ASN A 341 -12.25 -13.08 2.54
N PHE A 342 -12.89 -13.74 3.51
CA PHE A 342 -14.31 -14.08 3.43
C PHE A 342 -15.16 -12.87 3.79
N SER A 343 -15.22 -12.50 5.07
CA SER A 343 -15.90 -11.28 5.51
C SER A 343 -15.05 -10.06 5.21
N ARG A 344 -15.63 -9.06 4.54
CA ARG A 344 -14.97 -7.82 4.12
C ARG A 344 -15.91 -6.63 4.24
N PRO A 345 -15.41 -5.42 4.54
CA PRO A 345 -16.26 -4.24 4.67
C PRO A 345 -16.87 -3.85 3.32
N GLY A 346 -18.20 -3.71 3.28
CA GLY A 346 -18.94 -3.24 2.11
C GLY A 346 -19.00 -1.71 2.01
N ALA A 347 -18.81 -1.00 3.11
CA ALA A 347 -18.94 0.46 3.15
C ALA A 347 -17.99 1.16 2.16
N GLN A 348 -16.74 0.72 2.06
CA GLN A 348 -15.76 1.30 1.15
C GLN A 348 -16.12 1.10 -0.32
N VAL A 349 -16.77 -0.02 -0.66
CA VAL A 349 -17.32 -0.27 -2.01
C VAL A 349 -18.38 0.76 -2.35
N LEU A 350 -19.29 1.03 -1.41
CA LEU A 350 -20.32 2.06 -1.57
C LEU A 350 -19.72 3.46 -1.71
N LEU A 351 -18.67 3.77 -0.96
CA LEU A 351 -17.94 5.04 -1.07
C LEU A 351 -17.21 5.17 -2.42
N GLN A 352 -16.64 4.09 -2.95
CA GLN A 352 -16.02 4.11 -4.28
C GLN A 352 -17.05 4.42 -5.36
N TYR A 353 -18.22 3.77 -5.29
CA TYR A 353 -19.30 4.03 -6.22
C TYR A 353 -19.85 5.45 -6.07
N TYR A 354 -19.98 5.95 -4.82
CA TYR A 354 -20.31 7.35 -4.55
C TYR A 354 -19.34 8.30 -5.26
N ASN A 355 -18.04 8.06 -5.17
CA ASN A 355 -17.05 8.87 -5.85
C ASN A 355 -17.18 8.81 -7.38
N TYR A 356 -17.51 7.65 -7.97
CA TYR A 356 -17.75 7.55 -9.41
C TYR A 356 -18.93 8.41 -9.84
N LEU A 357 -20.01 8.42 -9.06
CA LEU A 357 -21.19 9.24 -9.35
C LEU A 357 -20.94 10.73 -9.08
N ARG A 358 -20.30 11.03 -7.96
CA ARG A 358 -20.05 12.39 -7.47
C ARG A 358 -19.04 13.15 -8.32
N LEU A 359 -17.96 12.51 -8.69
CA LEU A 359 -16.87 13.13 -9.43
C LEU A 359 -17.00 12.92 -10.94
N GLY A 360 -17.37 11.73 -11.36
CA GLY A 360 -17.28 11.36 -12.78
C GLY A 360 -15.83 11.46 -13.29
N LYS A 361 -15.63 11.31 -14.59
CA LYS A 361 -14.28 11.41 -15.19
C LYS A 361 -13.67 12.80 -15.03
N SER A 362 -14.48 13.86 -15.19
CA SER A 362 -14.00 15.25 -15.06
C SER A 362 -13.56 15.59 -13.64
N GLY A 363 -14.32 15.17 -12.62
CA GLY A 363 -13.95 15.43 -11.23
C GLY A 363 -12.70 14.65 -10.81
N TYR A 364 -12.55 13.38 -11.22
CA TYR A 364 -11.29 12.65 -11.02
C TYR A 364 -10.12 13.36 -11.70
N TYR A 365 -10.27 13.78 -12.96
CA TYR A 365 -9.25 14.56 -13.65
C TYR A 365 -8.86 15.81 -12.86
N ASP A 366 -9.83 16.59 -12.38
CA ASP A 366 -9.55 17.84 -11.66
C ASP A 366 -8.81 17.60 -10.35
N VAL A 367 -9.20 16.58 -9.57
CA VAL A 367 -8.54 16.25 -8.30
C VAL A 367 -7.11 15.74 -8.54
N GLN A 368 -6.93 14.82 -9.49
CA GLN A 368 -5.60 14.27 -9.80
C GLN A 368 -4.67 15.34 -10.39
N ARG A 369 -5.20 16.18 -11.27
CA ARG A 369 -4.44 17.31 -11.84
C ARG A 369 -4.04 18.33 -10.77
N ALA A 370 -4.91 18.62 -9.80
CA ALA A 370 -4.58 19.49 -8.68
C ALA A 370 -3.42 18.92 -7.86
N SER A 371 -3.47 17.65 -7.52
CA SER A 371 -2.39 16.96 -6.81
C SER A 371 -1.08 16.95 -7.61
N GLN A 372 -1.15 16.67 -8.92
CA GLN A 372 0.03 16.67 -9.79
C GLN A 372 0.67 18.06 -9.91
N LYS A 373 -0.14 19.14 -10.05
CA LYS A 373 0.37 20.50 -10.06
C LYS A 373 1.16 20.86 -8.80
N VAL A 374 0.69 20.41 -7.65
CA VAL A 374 1.39 20.62 -6.37
C VAL A 374 2.69 19.82 -6.33
N ALA A 375 2.70 18.56 -6.79
CA ALA A 375 3.91 17.75 -6.86
C ALA A 375 4.97 18.37 -7.76
N LEU A 376 4.60 18.77 -8.98
CA LEU A 376 5.49 19.46 -9.94
C LEU A 376 6.02 20.80 -9.40
N PHE A 377 5.19 21.56 -8.68
CA PHE A 377 5.62 22.80 -8.03
C PHE A 377 6.69 22.51 -6.96
N LEU A 378 6.45 21.53 -6.10
CA LEU A 378 7.37 21.17 -5.01
C LEU A 378 8.69 20.61 -5.55
N SER A 379 8.63 19.66 -6.47
CA SER A 379 9.83 19.02 -7.04
C SER A 379 10.72 20.04 -7.73
N LYS A 380 10.14 20.95 -8.52
CA LYS A 380 10.86 22.06 -9.15
C LYS A 380 11.53 22.97 -8.12
N ALA A 381 10.80 23.39 -7.08
CA ALA A 381 11.34 24.27 -6.05
C ALA A 381 12.45 23.60 -5.22
N ILE A 382 12.40 22.27 -5.03
CA ILE A 382 13.47 21.50 -4.36
C ILE A 382 14.69 21.40 -5.28
N GLN A 383 14.50 21.17 -6.58
CA GLN A 383 15.59 21.14 -7.56
C GLN A 383 16.33 22.49 -7.63
N GLU A 384 15.60 23.59 -7.52
CA GLU A 384 16.18 24.95 -7.50
C GLU A 384 17.02 25.24 -6.25
N MET A 385 16.96 24.40 -5.20
CA MET A 385 17.82 24.53 -4.02
C MET A 385 19.29 24.08 -4.27
N GLU A 386 19.61 23.58 -5.48
CA GLU A 386 20.92 23.12 -5.93
C GLU A 386 21.58 22.00 -5.11
N LEU A 387 21.21 21.84 -3.85
CA LEU A 387 21.68 20.82 -2.91
C LEU A 387 21.12 19.42 -3.25
N PHE A 388 19.97 19.39 -3.89
CA PHE A 388 19.22 18.16 -4.16
C PHE A 388 19.22 17.81 -5.65
N GLU A 389 19.14 16.50 -5.91
CA GLU A 389 18.98 15.93 -7.25
C GLU A 389 17.69 15.11 -7.27
N LEU A 390 16.81 15.39 -8.25
CA LEU A 390 15.57 14.65 -8.40
C LEU A 390 15.80 13.30 -9.07
N LEU A 391 15.14 12.25 -8.54
CA LEU A 391 15.00 10.95 -9.19
C LEU A 391 13.68 10.88 -9.99
N SER A 392 12.68 11.62 -9.54
CA SER A 392 11.39 11.79 -10.22
C SER A 392 10.80 13.15 -9.86
N ASP A 393 9.93 13.68 -10.73
CA ASP A 393 9.39 15.04 -10.60
C ASP A 393 7.88 15.09 -10.28
N GLY A 394 7.18 13.96 -10.32
CA GLY A 394 5.73 13.91 -10.13
C GLY A 394 4.92 13.96 -11.43
N SER A 395 5.55 13.82 -12.59
CA SER A 395 4.87 13.83 -13.90
C SER A 395 4.08 12.54 -14.17
N ASP A 396 4.56 11.39 -13.70
CA ASP A 396 3.87 10.11 -13.86
C ASP A 396 2.65 10.03 -12.90
N ILE A 397 2.91 10.01 -11.59
CA ILE A 397 1.89 10.18 -10.53
C ILE A 397 2.29 11.35 -9.62
N PRO A 398 1.40 11.89 -8.76
CA PRO A 398 1.74 12.98 -7.85
C PRO A 398 2.71 12.60 -6.72
N VAL A 399 3.81 11.95 -7.08
CA VAL A 399 4.87 11.47 -6.18
C VAL A 399 6.21 11.84 -6.79
N PHE A 400 7.09 12.38 -5.98
CA PHE A 400 8.44 12.69 -6.42
C PHE A 400 9.46 12.33 -5.34
N ALA A 401 10.67 12.03 -5.78
CA ALA A 401 11.77 11.63 -4.92
C ALA A 401 13.06 12.39 -5.26
N TRP A 402 13.88 12.61 -4.26
CA TRP A 402 15.17 13.28 -4.42
C TRP A 402 16.24 12.69 -3.50
N GLN A 403 17.48 12.93 -3.84
CA GLN A 403 18.66 12.60 -3.05
C GLN A 403 19.53 13.84 -2.83
N LEU A 404 20.53 13.72 -1.95
CA LEU A 404 21.60 14.73 -1.87
C LEU A 404 22.46 14.66 -3.13
N LYS A 405 22.75 15.81 -3.71
CA LYS A 405 23.62 15.90 -4.89
C LYS A 405 25.05 15.51 -4.53
N LYS A 406 25.69 14.72 -5.38
CA LYS A 406 27.09 14.32 -5.18
C LYS A 406 28.02 15.52 -5.16
N GLY A 407 29.04 15.49 -4.31
CA GLY A 407 30.08 16.52 -4.21
C GLY A 407 29.89 17.53 -3.08
N TYR A 408 28.80 17.49 -2.35
CA TYR A 408 28.64 18.26 -1.13
C TYR A 408 29.23 17.51 0.07
N THR A 409 29.98 18.22 0.91
CA THR A 409 30.43 17.72 2.23
C THR A 409 29.55 18.36 3.29
N LEU A 410 28.63 17.57 3.86
CA LEU A 410 27.67 18.02 4.85
C LEU A 410 27.91 17.30 6.19
N ASN A 411 27.62 17.98 7.29
CA ASN A 411 27.63 17.41 8.63
C ASN A 411 26.32 16.66 8.97
N TRP A 412 25.40 16.56 8.03
CA TRP A 412 24.08 15.96 8.19
C TRP A 412 23.71 15.16 6.92
N ASN A 413 22.70 14.30 7.05
CA ASN A 413 22.17 13.47 5.96
C ASN A 413 20.65 13.61 5.83
N LEU A 414 20.02 12.87 4.90
CA LEU A 414 18.57 12.94 4.66
C LEU A 414 17.74 12.42 5.84
N TYR A 415 18.27 11.53 6.67
CA TYR A 415 17.57 11.10 7.90
C TYR A 415 17.52 12.25 8.91
N ASP A 416 18.57 13.06 9.01
CA ASP A 416 18.59 14.26 9.85
C ASP A 416 17.56 15.27 9.36
N LEU A 417 17.49 15.48 8.04
CA LEU A 417 16.50 16.35 7.43
C LEU A 417 15.06 15.84 7.70
N SER A 418 14.83 14.55 7.59
CA SER A 418 13.54 13.94 7.92
C SER A 418 13.17 14.18 9.40
N ARG A 419 14.14 14.00 10.33
CA ARG A 419 13.94 14.30 11.76
C ARG A 419 13.66 15.78 12.00
N GLN A 420 14.39 16.66 11.35
CA GLN A 420 14.19 18.11 11.51
C GLN A 420 12.84 18.57 10.96
N LEU A 421 12.36 17.98 9.87
CA LEU A 421 11.02 18.26 9.33
C LEU A 421 9.91 17.84 10.31
N ARG A 422 10.14 16.80 11.12
CA ARG A 422 9.17 16.39 12.16
C ARG A 422 8.99 17.42 13.26
N VAL A 423 9.98 18.28 13.53
CA VAL A 423 9.85 19.41 14.46
C VAL A 423 8.72 20.36 14.04
N PHE A 424 8.49 20.46 12.73
CA PHE A 424 7.36 21.22 12.15
C PHE A 424 6.10 20.38 11.94
N GLY A 425 6.10 19.09 12.38
CA GLY A 425 5.00 18.16 12.22
C GLY A 425 4.98 17.40 10.88
N TRP A 426 5.89 17.68 9.93
CA TRP A 426 5.93 17.01 8.64
C TRP A 426 6.46 15.58 8.76
N GLN A 427 5.76 14.65 8.15
CA GLN A 427 6.21 13.27 8.00
C GLN A 427 6.68 13.08 6.55
N VAL A 428 8.00 13.18 6.33
CA VAL A 428 8.65 12.95 5.04
C VAL A 428 9.71 11.89 5.25
N PRO A 429 9.57 10.67 4.71
CA PRO A 429 10.49 9.58 4.98
C PRO A 429 11.81 9.76 4.22
N ALA A 430 12.90 9.41 4.88
CA ALA A 430 14.17 9.12 4.26
C ALA A 430 14.43 7.62 4.36
N TYR A 431 14.84 6.97 3.27
CA TYR A 431 15.07 5.52 3.23
C TYR A 431 16.02 5.14 2.08
N PRO A 432 16.69 3.97 2.17
CA PRO A 432 17.54 3.48 1.10
C PRO A 432 16.70 3.04 -0.12
N LEU A 433 17.30 3.10 -1.29
CA LEU A 433 16.74 2.50 -2.50
C LEU A 433 16.74 0.96 -2.39
N PRO A 434 16.09 0.22 -3.34
CA PRO A 434 15.99 -1.23 -3.33
C PRO A 434 17.35 -1.95 -3.26
N PRO A 435 17.33 -3.28 -3.05
CA PRO A 435 18.52 -4.11 -3.09
C PRO A 435 19.43 -3.80 -4.30
N ASP A 436 20.73 -3.80 -4.07
CA ASP A 436 21.82 -3.34 -4.96
C ASP A 436 22.01 -1.81 -5.06
N LEU A 437 21.10 -1.00 -4.50
CA LEU A 437 21.19 0.46 -4.45
C LEU A 437 21.05 1.02 -3.03
N GLU A 438 21.16 0.19 -1.99
CA GLU A 438 20.95 0.57 -0.60
C GLU A 438 21.89 1.66 -0.09
N ALA A 439 23.03 1.84 -0.77
CA ALA A 439 23.96 2.93 -0.48
C ALA A 439 23.38 4.32 -0.81
N LEU A 440 22.30 4.37 -1.62
CA LEU A 440 21.63 5.61 -2.02
C LEU A 440 20.42 5.84 -1.13
N THR A 441 20.51 6.85 -0.28
CA THR A 441 19.36 7.31 0.53
C THR A 441 18.58 8.36 -0.23
N ILE A 442 17.27 8.23 -0.24
CA ILE A 442 16.35 9.20 -0.86
C ILE A 442 15.33 9.71 0.14
N MET A 443 14.72 10.83 -0.18
CA MET A 443 13.45 11.27 0.42
C MET A 443 12.37 11.29 -0.65
N ARG A 444 11.12 11.03 -0.24
CA ARG A 444 9.97 11.01 -1.14
C ARG A 444 8.80 11.79 -0.55
N VAL A 445 8.09 12.51 -1.40
CA VAL A 445 6.82 13.17 -1.09
C VAL A 445 5.71 12.54 -1.91
N VAL A 446 4.62 12.19 -1.25
CA VAL A 446 3.35 11.77 -1.84
C VAL A 446 2.35 12.88 -1.69
N VAL A 447 1.94 13.48 -2.79
CA VAL A 447 0.89 14.50 -2.80
C VAL A 447 -0.46 13.82 -2.99
N ARG A 448 -1.33 13.97 -1.99
CA ARG A 448 -2.67 13.37 -1.96
C ARG A 448 -3.75 14.44 -1.98
N ASN A 449 -4.98 14.03 -2.28
CA ASN A 449 -6.14 14.89 -2.10
C ASN A 449 -6.17 15.52 -0.70
N GLY A 450 -6.42 16.83 -0.63
CA GLY A 450 -6.38 17.61 0.61
C GLY A 450 -5.02 18.29 0.91
N PHE A 451 -3.98 18.00 0.15
CA PHE A 451 -2.70 18.74 0.26
C PHE A 451 -2.71 19.92 -0.73
N SER A 452 -3.01 21.10 -0.20
CA SER A 452 -3.18 22.33 -0.99
C SER A 452 -1.87 23.01 -1.36
N MET A 453 -1.93 23.97 -2.28
CA MET A 453 -0.80 24.83 -2.63
C MET A 453 -0.30 25.65 -1.42
N ASP A 454 -1.18 26.07 -0.53
CA ASP A 454 -0.79 26.79 0.70
C ASP A 454 0.05 25.91 1.64
N LEU A 455 -0.34 24.64 1.78
CA LEU A 455 0.47 23.66 2.52
C LEU A 455 1.80 23.38 1.82
N ALA A 456 1.85 23.39 0.51
CA ALA A 456 3.09 23.25 -0.25
C ALA A 456 4.05 24.43 -0.01
N HIS A 457 3.55 25.65 0.00
CA HIS A 457 4.35 26.83 0.35
C HIS A 457 4.84 26.77 1.81
N LEU A 458 3.99 26.33 2.74
CA LEU A 458 4.38 26.13 4.13
C LEU A 458 5.48 25.07 4.24
N PHE A 459 5.31 23.94 3.57
CA PHE A 459 6.31 22.87 3.54
C PHE A 459 7.67 23.37 3.01
N LEU A 460 7.70 24.07 1.88
CA LEU A 460 8.94 24.61 1.32
C LEU A 460 9.63 25.60 2.27
N ARG A 461 8.88 26.43 2.95
CA ARG A 461 9.44 27.35 3.96
C ARG A 461 10.09 26.54 5.10
N ASN A 462 9.39 25.53 5.61
CA ASN A 462 9.91 24.71 6.69
C ASN A 462 11.09 23.84 6.24
N LEU A 463 11.09 23.35 4.99
CA LEU A 463 12.22 22.63 4.41
C LEU A 463 13.48 23.53 4.36
N LYS A 464 13.35 24.75 3.87
CA LYS A 464 14.46 25.73 3.85
C LYS A 464 14.95 26.05 5.26
N GLN A 465 14.06 26.20 6.23
CA GLN A 465 14.42 26.40 7.63
C GLN A 465 15.14 25.19 8.23
N ALA A 466 14.69 23.97 7.91
CA ALA A 466 15.32 22.73 8.36
C ALA A 466 16.74 22.60 7.80
N VAL A 467 16.96 22.86 6.50
CA VAL A 467 18.28 22.87 5.88
C VAL A 467 19.19 23.93 6.52
N ALA A 468 18.71 25.18 6.64
CA ALA A 468 19.50 26.26 7.25
C ALA A 468 19.88 25.95 8.71
N PHE A 469 18.99 25.31 9.47
CA PHE A 469 19.30 24.86 10.83
C PHE A 469 20.41 23.81 10.82
N LEU A 470 20.28 22.75 10.00
CA LEU A 470 21.25 21.69 9.90
C LEU A 470 22.63 22.17 9.45
N ASP A 471 22.67 23.13 8.51
CA ASP A 471 23.91 23.77 8.05
C ASP A 471 24.58 24.64 9.14
N SER A 472 23.81 25.12 10.13
CA SER A 472 24.32 25.95 11.22
C SER A 472 24.88 25.15 12.40
N VAL A 473 24.71 23.82 12.43
CA VAL A 473 25.18 22.97 13.52
C VAL A 473 26.64 22.59 13.29
N ASP A 474 27.50 22.93 14.25
CA ASP A 474 28.90 22.53 14.23
C ASP A 474 29.05 21.04 14.64
N GLY A 475 29.54 20.23 13.71
CA GLY A 475 29.76 18.80 13.90
C GLY A 475 28.58 17.91 13.46
N PRO A 476 28.78 16.58 13.48
CA PRO A 476 27.76 15.65 13.06
C PRO A 476 26.57 15.65 14.01
N MET A 477 25.36 15.52 13.44
CA MET A 477 24.15 15.37 14.24
C MET A 477 24.27 14.11 15.12
N PRO A 478 23.81 14.17 16.41
CA PRO A 478 23.83 13.00 17.26
C PRO A 478 22.96 11.91 16.64
N HIS A 479 23.57 10.80 16.28
CA HIS A 479 22.88 9.62 15.81
C HIS A 479 22.60 8.70 16.99
N ASP A 480 21.37 8.30 17.14
CA ASP A 480 21.05 7.17 18.01
C ASP A 480 21.60 5.91 17.32
N THR A 481 22.69 5.35 17.86
CA THR A 481 23.41 4.22 17.27
C THR A 481 22.54 2.96 17.10
N LYS A 482 21.33 2.98 17.65
CA LYS A 482 20.33 1.92 17.51
C LYS A 482 19.26 2.21 16.43
N CYS A 483 19.26 3.40 15.83
CA CYS A 483 18.24 3.86 14.87
C CYS A 483 18.83 4.28 13.51
N ASP A 484 20.04 3.88 13.16
CA ASP A 484 20.74 4.32 11.94
C ASP A 484 20.10 3.85 10.62
N ASN A 485 19.09 2.97 10.66
CA ASN A 485 18.50 2.37 9.48
C ASN A 485 17.11 2.92 9.11
N GLY A 486 16.80 4.16 9.45
CA GLY A 486 15.54 4.79 9.03
C GLY A 486 14.28 4.21 9.68
N PHE A 487 13.12 4.54 9.12
CA PHE A 487 11.84 3.97 9.54
C PHE A 487 11.71 2.55 8.96
N HIS A 488 11.88 1.55 9.80
CA HIS A 488 11.46 0.20 9.47
C HIS A 488 9.93 0.11 9.71
N HIS A 489 9.19 -0.22 8.67
CA HIS A 489 7.77 -0.55 8.74
C HIS A 489 7.60 -2.01 9.19
#